data_6b6cbb48d0a0591aa0551d7c9cbf86b3
#
_entry.id   6b6cbb48d0a0591aa0551d7c9cbf86b3
#
_cell.length_a   1.000
_cell.length_b   1.000
_cell.length_c   1.000
_cell.angle_alpha   90.00
_cell.angle_beta   90.00
_cell.angle_gamma   90.00
#
_symmetry.space_group_name_H-M   'P 1'
#
loop_
_entity.id
_entity.type
_entity.pdbx_description
1 polymer ?
#
loop_
_entity_poly.entity_id
_entity_poly.type
_entity_poly.pdbx_seq_one_letter_code
_entity_poly.pdbx_strand_id
1 'polypeptide(L)'
;MKKTFFQQYILPAALLLATGLTSCKKLIEIPANPPTEIVQSQQFADSATAMTAVVLVYSYVAQQTGSGFGYNDAKLPESTGLSSDELIYTSPNIPDMTAFSGYGLTNLNSVVGQLWTSPYASLYPINAVIEGVNASNGLSAGFKKQITAEMQVARALYYFNLVNLFGGVPLSLSTDYNVTEKLARASVDSIYGQILSDLTSAQQNLSADYPSSGHIRPNQAVATALLSRVYLYRQQWQQAYDAANTVIASGSYSLPSDPNQVFLDGSTEAIWQLPATSLYYVTQEAHDFTPQFGAAPNYIINTWLLDAFEPGDIRTQDWLGQTVVNGDTLYYPYKYKNIQAGSPTIEDYMILRLAEQYLIRAEASAELGNGAAALADINVVRARAGLPASTANPASQTAVLNAIMHERQVELFTEWGHRWYDLKRTGMAAAVLTAEKTGWNANAALYPIPILQLQDDVNLKQNPGY
;
A
#
# COMPACT_ATOMS: atom_id res chain seq x y z
N MET A 1 -33.45 46.29 67.30
CA MET A 1 -32.87 44.96 67.20
C MET A 1 -32.92 44.36 65.77
N LYS A 2 -32.63 45.14 64.70
CA LYS A 2 -32.59 44.58 63.29
C LYS A 2 -31.32 44.91 62.51
N LYS A 3 -30.32 45.57 63.09
CA LYS A 3 -29.07 45.91 62.39
C LYS A 3 -27.87 45.01 62.69
N THR A 4 -27.94 44.16 63.69
CA THR A 4 -26.81 43.29 64.11
C THR A 4 -26.87 41.91 63.45
N PHE A 5 -28.00 41.48 62.91
CA PHE A 5 -28.14 40.18 62.27
C PHE A 5 -27.57 40.14 60.85
N PHE A 6 -27.52 41.22 60.15
CA PHE A 6 -27.04 41.30 58.78
C PHE A 6 -25.51 41.30 58.59
N GLN A 7 -24.81 41.77 59.64
CA GLN A 7 -23.33 41.80 59.63
C GLN A 7 -22.64 40.50 60.00
N GLN A 8 -23.34 39.59 60.74
CA GLN A 8 -22.73 38.32 61.18
C GLN A 8 -22.73 37.20 60.13
N TYR A 9 -23.53 37.30 59.06
CA TYR A 9 -23.59 36.30 58.00
C TYR A 9 -22.99 36.73 56.66
N ILE A 10 -22.67 38.00 56.47
CA ILE A 10 -22.03 38.50 55.21
C ILE A 10 -20.54 38.26 55.23
N LEU A 11 -19.85 38.35 56.37
CA LEU A 11 -18.43 38.09 56.50
C LEU A 11 -18.05 36.63 56.19
N PRO A 12 -18.73 35.60 56.76
CA PRO A 12 -18.37 34.21 56.45
C PRO A 12 -18.77 33.80 55.01
N ALA A 13 -19.82 34.40 54.44
CA ALA A 13 -20.21 34.13 53.05
C ALA A 13 -19.19 34.74 52.04
N ALA A 14 -18.66 35.92 52.31
CA ALA A 14 -17.63 36.56 51.50
C ALA A 14 -16.27 35.82 51.58
N LEU A 15 -15.97 35.22 52.76
CA LEU A 15 -14.75 34.40 52.94
C LEU A 15 -14.83 33.05 52.22
N LEU A 16 -16.04 32.44 52.17
CA LEU A 16 -16.27 31.22 51.40
C LEU A 16 -16.28 31.46 49.87
N LEU A 17 -16.69 32.62 49.40
CA LEU A 17 -16.60 32.99 47.97
C LEU A 17 -15.14 33.29 47.57
N ALA A 18 -14.30 33.82 48.47
CA ALA A 18 -12.91 34.15 48.17
C ALA A 18 -12.00 32.92 48.11
N THR A 19 -12.36 31.82 48.77
CA THR A 19 -11.62 30.55 48.72
C THR A 19 -11.96 29.71 47.48
N GLY A 20 -13.11 29.97 46.82
CA GLY A 20 -13.52 29.28 45.60
C GLY A 20 -12.81 29.75 44.31
N LEU A 21 -12.03 30.87 44.39
CA LEU A 21 -11.34 31.44 43.21
C LEU A 21 -9.87 31.04 43.09
N THR A 22 -9.33 30.24 43.99
CA THR A 22 -8.09 29.54 43.77
C THR A 22 -8.37 28.29 42.93
N SER A 23 -8.82 28.53 41.72
CA SER A 23 -8.92 27.49 40.68
C SER A 23 -7.54 26.83 40.58
N CYS A 24 -7.51 25.54 40.80
CA CYS A 24 -6.33 24.71 40.62
C CYS A 24 -5.88 24.76 39.16
N LYS A 25 -5.18 25.83 38.74
CA LYS A 25 -4.48 25.83 37.46
C LYS A 25 -3.55 24.61 37.32
N LYS A 26 -3.01 24.12 38.44
CA LYS A 26 -2.16 22.90 38.48
C LYS A 26 -2.85 21.60 38.09
N LEU A 27 -4.19 21.53 38.12
CA LEU A 27 -4.93 20.32 37.71
C LEU A 27 -5.15 20.24 36.20
N ILE A 28 -4.89 21.32 35.46
CA ILE A 28 -5.07 21.42 34.01
C ILE A 28 -3.73 21.60 33.29
N GLU A 29 -2.65 21.91 34.00
CA GLU A 29 -1.30 21.92 33.42
C GLU A 29 -0.79 20.49 33.32
N ILE A 30 -0.90 19.92 32.12
CA ILE A 30 -0.18 18.71 31.76
C ILE A 30 1.32 19.06 31.86
N PRO A 31 2.11 18.36 32.71
CA PRO A 31 3.54 18.62 32.78
C PRO A 31 4.17 18.57 31.40
N ALA A 32 5.09 19.46 31.08
CA ALA A 32 5.82 19.46 29.81
C ALA A 32 6.55 18.11 29.54
N ASN A 33 6.79 17.32 30.57
CA ASN A 33 7.34 15.96 30.53
C ASN A 33 6.55 15.06 31.48
N PRO A 34 5.37 14.54 31.09
CA PRO A 34 4.66 13.59 31.93
C PRO A 34 5.49 12.32 32.11
N PRO A 35 5.54 11.71 33.31
CA PRO A 35 6.39 10.56 33.58
C PRO A 35 6.02 9.31 32.80
N THR A 36 4.87 9.31 32.14
CA THR A 36 4.32 8.19 31.35
C THR A 36 4.37 8.43 29.85
N GLU A 37 4.82 9.61 29.37
CA GLU A 37 4.86 9.97 27.97
C GLU A 37 6.24 10.53 27.59
N ILE A 38 6.73 10.14 26.43
CA ILE A 38 7.99 10.66 25.86
C ILE A 38 7.62 11.84 24.97
N VAL A 39 8.12 13.05 25.27
CA VAL A 39 7.92 14.20 24.38
C VAL A 39 8.80 14.10 23.14
N GLN A 40 8.37 14.72 22.04
CA GLN A 40 9.06 14.67 20.76
C GLN A 40 10.58 14.97 20.84
N SER A 41 10.98 15.96 21.64
CA SER A 41 12.40 16.30 21.84
C SER A 41 13.22 15.19 22.50
N GLN A 42 12.62 14.37 23.35
CA GLN A 42 13.27 13.20 23.95
C GLN A 42 13.27 12.01 23.00
N GLN A 43 12.18 11.81 22.24
CA GLN A 43 12.07 10.73 21.24
C GLN A 43 13.16 10.83 20.16
N PHE A 44 13.54 12.05 19.77
CA PHE A 44 14.56 12.31 18.76
C PHE A 44 15.87 12.90 19.33
N ALA A 45 16.15 12.67 20.62
CA ALA A 45 17.37 13.16 21.26
C ALA A 45 18.63 12.45 20.76
N ASP A 46 18.53 11.15 20.46
CA ASP A 46 19.61 10.33 19.96
C ASP A 46 19.09 9.26 18.96
N SER A 47 20.01 8.55 18.31
CA SER A 47 19.66 7.57 17.28
C SER A 47 18.91 6.35 17.82
N ALA A 48 19.17 5.93 19.06
CA ALA A 48 18.53 4.75 19.65
C ALA A 48 17.05 5.02 19.92
N THR A 49 16.74 6.16 20.56
CA THR A 49 15.36 6.58 20.82
C THR A 49 14.62 6.91 19.50
N ALA A 50 15.28 7.58 18.55
CA ALA A 50 14.69 7.84 17.23
C ALA A 50 14.33 6.54 16.47
N MET A 51 15.18 5.51 16.55
CA MET A 51 14.91 4.22 15.90
C MET A 51 13.67 3.51 16.46
N THR A 52 13.28 3.74 17.71
CA THR A 52 12.02 3.15 18.23
C THR A 52 10.78 3.69 17.49
N ALA A 53 10.78 4.98 17.14
CA ALA A 53 9.72 5.57 16.33
C ALA A 53 9.76 5.06 14.88
N VAL A 54 10.95 4.85 14.30
CA VAL A 54 11.11 4.27 12.97
C VAL A 54 10.59 2.83 12.92
N VAL A 55 10.96 2.00 13.90
CA VAL A 55 10.46 0.62 14.03
C VAL A 55 8.94 0.59 14.17
N LEU A 56 8.36 1.54 14.91
CA LEU A 56 6.90 1.66 15.01
C LEU A 56 6.26 1.93 13.64
N VAL A 57 6.85 2.81 12.79
CA VAL A 57 6.35 3.02 11.42
C VAL A 57 6.37 1.72 10.63
N TYR A 58 7.48 0.98 10.64
CA TYR A 58 7.55 -0.31 9.94
C TYR A 58 6.58 -1.34 10.51
N SER A 59 6.37 -1.37 11.83
CA SER A 59 5.36 -2.25 12.41
C SER A 59 3.94 -1.85 12.00
N TYR A 60 3.61 -0.57 11.85
CA TYR A 60 2.32 -0.16 11.28
C TYR A 60 2.18 -0.56 9.81
N VAL A 61 3.25 -0.44 9.01
CA VAL A 61 3.25 -0.88 7.61
C VAL A 61 3.12 -2.41 7.52
N ALA A 62 3.71 -3.16 8.48
CA ALA A 62 3.69 -4.61 8.55
C ALA A 62 2.58 -5.18 9.45
N GLN A 63 1.89 -4.36 10.25
CA GLN A 63 0.89 -4.85 11.19
C GLN A 63 -0.38 -5.31 10.52
N GLN A 64 -0.57 -6.60 10.67
CA GLN A 64 -1.83 -7.28 10.58
C GLN A 64 -2.43 -7.31 11.98
N THR A 65 -3.28 -6.40 12.31
CA THR A 65 -4.15 -6.61 13.46
C THR A 65 -5.57 -6.64 12.93
N GLY A 66 -6.36 -7.60 13.33
CA GLY A 66 -7.78 -7.72 12.99
C GLY A 66 -8.63 -6.50 13.36
N SER A 67 -7.98 -5.36 13.52
CA SER A 67 -8.52 -4.02 13.71
C SER A 67 -8.45 -3.15 12.44
N GLY A 68 -8.03 -3.68 11.29
CA GLY A 68 -8.16 -3.00 10.01
C GLY A 68 -7.20 -1.82 9.76
N PHE A 69 -5.97 -1.89 10.28
CA PHE A 69 -4.99 -0.81 10.15
C PHE A 69 -3.81 -1.17 9.24
N GLY A 70 -4.04 -1.34 7.95
CA GLY A 70 -2.94 -1.44 7.00
C GLY A 70 -3.40 -1.96 5.65
N TYR A 71 -2.78 -1.53 4.56
CA TYR A 71 -2.91 -2.20 3.26
C TYR A 71 -2.47 -3.66 3.31
N ASN A 72 -1.73 -4.05 4.35
CA ASN A 72 -1.18 -5.38 4.55
C ASN A 72 -2.15 -6.36 5.23
N ASP A 73 -3.42 -5.98 5.45
CA ASP A 73 -4.47 -6.89 5.88
C ASP A 73 -5.21 -7.55 4.70
N ALA A 74 -4.56 -7.67 3.56
CA ALA A 74 -5.06 -8.19 2.29
C ALA A 74 -6.21 -7.38 1.65
N LYS A 75 -6.74 -6.35 2.30
CA LYS A 75 -7.91 -5.60 1.77
C LYS A 75 -7.61 -4.88 0.46
N LEU A 76 -6.36 -4.47 0.24
CA LEU A 76 -5.98 -3.86 -1.03
C LEU A 76 -6.01 -4.88 -2.19
N PRO A 77 -5.26 -6.01 -2.17
CA PRO A 77 -5.33 -6.99 -3.24
C PRO A 77 -6.73 -7.63 -3.38
N GLU A 78 -7.46 -7.87 -2.27
CA GLU A 78 -8.83 -8.40 -2.31
C GLU A 78 -9.78 -7.45 -3.06
N SER A 79 -9.88 -6.19 -2.61
CA SER A 79 -10.82 -5.22 -3.19
C SER A 79 -10.49 -4.87 -4.63
N THR A 80 -9.20 -4.74 -4.96
CA THR A 80 -8.76 -4.43 -6.32
C THR A 80 -8.89 -5.63 -7.26
N GLY A 81 -8.63 -6.85 -6.77
CA GLY A 81 -8.86 -8.08 -7.51
C GLY A 81 -10.35 -8.31 -7.81
N LEU A 82 -11.23 -7.96 -6.85
CA LEU A 82 -12.69 -7.99 -7.07
C LEU A 82 -13.17 -6.88 -8.02
N SER A 83 -12.55 -5.70 -7.98
CA SER A 83 -12.89 -4.59 -8.89
C SER A 83 -12.39 -4.84 -10.30
N SER A 84 -11.29 -5.57 -10.46
CA SER A 84 -10.75 -6.02 -11.74
C SER A 84 -11.41 -7.34 -12.19
N ASP A 85 -10.76 -8.05 -13.10
CA ASP A 85 -11.12 -9.34 -13.66
C ASP A 85 -10.39 -10.53 -12.97
N GLU A 86 -9.82 -10.32 -11.77
CA GLU A 86 -9.00 -11.35 -11.11
C GLU A 86 -9.79 -12.27 -10.18
N LEU A 87 -10.71 -11.73 -9.39
CA LEU A 87 -11.34 -12.46 -8.28
C LEU A 87 -12.87 -12.43 -8.31
N ILE A 88 -13.45 -13.48 -7.73
CA ILE A 88 -14.87 -13.58 -7.35
C ILE A 88 -14.92 -13.83 -5.84
N TYR A 89 -15.78 -13.08 -5.13
CA TYR A 89 -16.06 -13.32 -3.71
C TYR A 89 -17.23 -14.27 -3.55
N THR A 90 -17.03 -15.37 -2.85
CA THR A 90 -18.00 -16.46 -2.70
C THR A 90 -18.64 -16.53 -1.30
N SER A 91 -18.01 -15.87 -0.30
CA SER A 91 -18.47 -15.93 1.06
C SER A 91 -19.54 -14.86 1.36
N PRO A 92 -20.60 -15.20 2.15
CA PRO A 92 -21.58 -14.22 2.59
C PRO A 92 -21.12 -13.42 3.82
N ASN A 93 -19.94 -13.71 4.38
CA ASN A 93 -19.54 -13.21 5.70
C ASN A 93 -19.24 -11.71 5.73
N ILE A 94 -18.79 -11.13 4.61
CA ILE A 94 -18.50 -9.70 4.49
C ILE A 94 -19.27 -9.15 3.28
N PRO A 95 -20.53 -8.74 3.44
CA PRO A 95 -21.36 -8.24 2.34
C PRO A 95 -20.73 -7.06 1.56
N ASP A 96 -19.94 -6.22 2.25
CA ASP A 96 -19.25 -5.08 1.66
C ASP A 96 -18.24 -5.50 0.56
N MET A 97 -17.72 -6.73 0.60
CA MET A 97 -16.79 -7.23 -0.43
C MET A 97 -17.50 -7.50 -1.76
N THR A 98 -18.74 -7.96 -1.75
CA THR A 98 -19.54 -8.20 -2.99
C THR A 98 -19.75 -6.92 -3.80
N ALA A 99 -19.77 -5.76 -3.12
CA ALA A 99 -19.98 -4.47 -3.77
C ALA A 99 -18.86 -4.06 -4.75
N PHE A 100 -17.64 -4.58 -4.55
CA PHE A 100 -16.52 -4.32 -5.46
C PHE A 100 -16.71 -5.00 -6.83
N SER A 101 -17.14 -6.25 -6.84
CA SER A 101 -17.37 -7.00 -8.07
C SER A 101 -18.56 -6.48 -8.89
N GLY A 102 -19.61 -5.99 -8.21
CA GLY A 102 -20.84 -5.50 -8.83
C GLY A 102 -20.85 -4.00 -9.09
N TYR A 103 -19.76 -3.29 -8.78
CA TYR A 103 -19.66 -1.83 -8.85
C TYR A 103 -20.76 -1.08 -8.08
N GLY A 104 -21.27 -1.72 -7.01
CA GLY A 104 -22.29 -1.18 -6.12
C GLY A 104 -21.72 -0.51 -4.88
N LEU A 105 -20.48 -0.02 -4.94
CA LEU A 105 -19.84 0.66 -3.82
C LEU A 105 -20.64 1.90 -3.43
N THR A 106 -20.75 2.12 -2.13
CA THR A 106 -21.29 3.34 -1.54
C THR A 106 -20.28 3.94 -0.57
N ASN A 107 -20.47 5.19 -0.19
CA ASN A 107 -19.65 5.86 0.82
C ASN A 107 -19.84 5.30 2.24
N LEU A 108 -20.76 4.35 2.43
CA LEU A 108 -20.99 3.63 3.70
C LEU A 108 -20.23 2.29 3.76
N ASN A 109 -19.59 1.86 2.66
CA ASN A 109 -18.88 0.59 2.60
C ASN A 109 -17.69 0.60 3.58
N SER A 110 -17.66 -0.36 4.50
CA SER A 110 -16.69 -0.40 5.59
C SER A 110 -15.27 -0.68 5.10
N VAL A 111 -15.12 -1.50 4.04
CA VAL A 111 -13.82 -1.83 3.44
C VAL A 111 -13.24 -0.60 2.74
N VAL A 112 -14.06 0.17 2.02
CA VAL A 112 -13.65 1.47 1.45
C VAL A 112 -13.20 2.43 2.56
N GLY A 113 -13.92 2.42 3.71
CA GLY A 113 -13.52 3.16 4.91
C GLY A 113 -12.12 2.79 5.37
N GLN A 114 -11.81 1.50 5.45
CA GLN A 114 -10.49 1.01 5.84
C GLN A 114 -9.41 1.39 4.83
N LEU A 115 -9.66 1.22 3.53
CA LEU A 115 -8.72 1.60 2.46
C LEU A 115 -8.38 3.09 2.45
N TRP A 116 -9.23 3.93 3.03
CA TRP A 116 -8.96 5.35 3.23
C TRP A 116 -8.24 5.63 4.56
N THR A 117 -8.77 5.13 5.67
CA THR A 117 -8.30 5.52 7.01
C THR A 117 -6.95 4.92 7.37
N SER A 118 -6.68 3.66 6.99
CA SER A 118 -5.41 2.99 7.25
C SER A 118 -4.18 3.74 6.76
N PRO A 119 -4.14 4.19 5.47
CA PRO A 119 -3.01 4.97 4.99
C PRO A 119 -2.77 6.25 5.76
N TYR A 120 -3.85 6.97 6.12
CA TYR A 120 -3.70 8.20 6.90
C TYR A 120 -3.22 7.94 8.32
N ALA A 121 -3.64 6.84 8.95
CA ALA A 121 -3.10 6.41 10.25
C ALA A 121 -1.60 6.13 10.17
N SER A 122 -1.10 5.63 9.04
CA SER A 122 0.33 5.38 8.80
C SER A 122 1.10 6.65 8.39
N LEU A 123 0.46 7.56 7.65
CA LEU A 123 1.08 8.82 7.21
C LEU A 123 1.41 9.75 8.38
N TYR A 124 0.60 9.74 9.45
CA TYR A 124 0.87 10.56 10.63
C TYR A 124 2.21 10.23 11.30
N PRO A 125 2.50 8.99 11.74
CA PRO A 125 3.80 8.66 12.33
C PRO A 125 4.96 8.80 11.35
N ILE A 126 4.76 8.59 10.04
CA ILE A 126 5.77 8.86 9.01
C ILE A 126 6.15 10.34 9.03
N ASN A 127 5.18 11.26 9.01
CA ASN A 127 5.43 12.70 9.07
C ASN A 127 6.06 13.09 10.41
N ALA A 128 5.62 12.50 11.53
CA ALA A 128 6.18 12.75 12.85
C ALA A 128 7.67 12.39 12.93
N VAL A 129 8.06 11.28 12.31
CA VAL A 129 9.47 10.88 12.22
C VAL A 129 10.25 11.87 11.36
N ILE A 130 9.74 12.26 10.19
CA ILE A 130 10.39 13.23 9.30
C ILE A 130 10.61 14.57 10.04
N GLU A 131 9.58 15.11 10.67
CA GLU A 131 9.64 16.38 11.41
C GLU A 131 10.59 16.28 12.60
N GLY A 132 10.47 15.24 13.43
CA GLY A 132 11.25 15.06 14.63
C GLY A 132 12.74 14.83 14.35
N VAL A 133 13.06 14.00 13.37
CA VAL A 133 14.43 13.74 12.92
C VAL A 133 15.07 15.02 12.39
N ASN A 134 14.37 15.79 11.55
CA ASN A 134 14.91 17.02 10.98
C ASN A 134 15.09 18.13 12.03
N ALA A 135 14.19 18.25 13.00
CA ALA A 135 14.27 19.23 14.08
C ALA A 135 15.32 18.90 15.16
N SER A 136 15.75 17.64 15.26
CA SER A 136 16.69 17.20 16.29
C SER A 136 18.07 17.86 16.14
N ASN A 137 18.68 18.25 17.27
CA ASN A 137 20.06 18.69 17.34
C ASN A 137 21.04 17.58 17.79
N GLY A 138 20.51 16.44 18.27
CA GLY A 138 21.30 15.31 18.76
C GLY A 138 21.61 14.24 17.70
N LEU A 139 20.95 14.28 16.53
CA LEU A 139 21.13 13.31 15.46
C LEU A 139 22.18 13.75 14.44
N SER A 140 23.01 12.81 13.99
CA SER A 140 24.00 13.09 12.95
C SER A 140 23.33 13.37 11.60
N ALA A 141 23.98 14.14 10.73
CA ALA A 141 23.49 14.48 9.40
C ALA A 141 23.23 13.22 8.54
N GLY A 142 24.11 12.20 8.64
CA GLY A 142 23.94 10.92 7.93
C GLY A 142 22.70 10.17 8.39
N PHE A 143 22.48 10.08 9.70
CA PHE A 143 21.28 9.45 10.26
C PHE A 143 20.00 10.17 9.81
N LYS A 144 19.98 11.51 9.88
CA LYS A 144 18.84 12.32 9.41
C LYS A 144 18.51 12.07 7.96
N LYS A 145 19.53 12.07 7.08
CA LYS A 145 19.37 11.78 5.65
C LYS A 145 18.74 10.41 5.42
N GLN A 146 19.32 9.38 6.04
CA GLN A 146 18.86 7.99 5.88
C GLN A 146 17.41 7.83 6.32
N ILE A 147 17.08 8.25 7.54
CA ILE A 147 15.73 8.06 8.11
C ILE A 147 14.67 8.89 7.36
N THR A 148 14.99 10.14 7.03
CA THR A 148 14.07 10.98 6.24
C THR A 148 13.77 10.31 4.89
N ALA A 149 14.79 9.78 4.21
CA ALA A 149 14.64 9.13 2.92
C ALA A 149 13.82 7.83 3.00
N GLU A 150 14.02 7.01 4.03
CA GLU A 150 13.19 5.82 4.27
C GLU A 150 11.71 6.18 4.47
N MET A 151 11.44 7.20 5.28
CA MET A 151 10.08 7.67 5.53
C MET A 151 9.45 8.29 4.26
N GLN A 152 10.23 8.94 3.42
CA GLN A 152 9.77 9.44 2.12
C GLN A 152 9.35 8.31 1.18
N VAL A 153 10.09 7.19 1.14
CA VAL A 153 9.69 6.00 0.37
C VAL A 153 8.35 5.45 0.87
N ALA A 154 8.20 5.28 2.17
CA ALA A 154 6.95 4.79 2.77
C ALA A 154 5.77 5.75 2.48
N ARG A 155 5.98 7.07 2.62
CA ARG A 155 4.97 8.09 2.31
C ARG A 155 4.54 8.05 0.85
N ALA A 156 5.49 7.93 -0.04
CA ALA A 156 5.24 7.82 -1.48
C ALA A 156 4.40 6.59 -1.84
N LEU A 157 4.67 5.43 -1.23
CA LEU A 157 3.89 4.21 -1.44
C LEU A 157 2.42 4.39 -1.01
N TYR A 158 2.17 5.00 0.16
CA TYR A 158 0.81 5.24 0.63
C TYR A 158 0.05 6.22 -0.29
N TYR A 159 0.66 7.33 -0.68
CA TYR A 159 0.03 8.27 -1.60
C TYR A 159 -0.17 7.70 -3.00
N PHE A 160 0.74 6.82 -3.47
CA PHE A 160 0.56 6.11 -4.72
C PHE A 160 -0.72 5.25 -4.71
N ASN A 161 -0.96 4.50 -3.65
CA ASN A 161 -2.19 3.71 -3.55
C ASN A 161 -3.43 4.59 -3.37
N LEU A 162 -3.38 5.60 -2.51
CA LEU A 162 -4.50 6.52 -2.29
C LEU A 162 -4.94 7.21 -3.59
N VAL A 163 -4.00 7.75 -4.37
CA VAL A 163 -4.33 8.46 -5.62
C VAL A 163 -4.90 7.52 -6.67
N ASN A 164 -4.44 6.28 -6.72
CA ASN A 164 -4.95 5.29 -7.66
C ASN A 164 -6.31 4.73 -7.26
N LEU A 165 -6.66 4.69 -5.98
CA LEU A 165 -7.98 4.26 -5.52
C LEU A 165 -9.02 5.39 -5.59
N PHE A 166 -8.67 6.59 -5.13
CA PHE A 166 -9.62 7.66 -4.85
C PHE A 166 -9.48 8.90 -5.75
N GLY A 167 -8.45 8.95 -6.60
CA GLY A 167 -8.11 10.15 -7.34
C GLY A 167 -7.46 11.21 -6.44
N GLY A 168 -7.91 12.46 -6.51
CA GLY A 168 -7.44 13.50 -5.59
C GLY A 168 -7.76 13.15 -4.14
N VAL A 169 -6.81 13.38 -3.22
CA VAL A 169 -6.95 13.14 -1.77
C VAL A 169 -6.26 14.26 -0.99
N PRO A 170 -6.56 14.46 0.31
CA PRO A 170 -5.82 15.39 1.16
C PRO A 170 -4.32 15.06 1.20
N LEU A 171 -3.49 16.02 0.89
CA LEU A 171 -2.02 15.87 0.92
C LEU A 171 -1.49 16.33 2.27
N SER A 172 -1.58 15.47 3.27
CA SER A 172 -1.12 15.71 4.64
C SER A 172 0.36 15.44 4.76
N LEU A 173 1.17 16.49 4.89
CA LEU A 173 2.63 16.44 5.00
C LEU A 173 3.15 16.92 6.35
N SER A 174 2.25 17.22 7.29
CA SER A 174 2.55 17.71 8.63
C SER A 174 1.76 16.99 9.70
N THR A 175 2.28 17.02 10.93
CA THR A 175 1.58 16.56 12.13
C THR A 175 0.78 17.66 12.83
N ASP A 176 0.88 18.92 12.38
CA ASP A 176 0.12 20.02 12.93
C ASP A 176 -1.36 19.92 12.56
N TYR A 177 -2.18 19.62 13.55
CA TYR A 177 -3.62 19.47 13.40
C TYR A 177 -4.28 20.75 12.80
N ASN A 178 -3.82 21.95 13.19
CA ASN A 178 -4.37 23.20 12.65
C ASN A 178 -4.14 23.34 11.13
N VAL A 179 -3.12 22.69 10.61
CA VAL A 179 -2.82 22.64 9.16
C VAL A 179 -3.60 21.51 8.48
N THR A 180 -3.72 20.35 9.13
CA THR A 180 -4.19 19.12 8.48
C THR A 180 -5.70 18.91 8.57
N GLU A 181 -6.38 19.47 9.59
CA GLU A 181 -7.82 19.25 9.84
C GLU A 181 -8.77 19.76 8.72
N LYS A 182 -8.29 20.64 7.86
CA LYS A 182 -9.11 21.31 6.81
C LYS A 182 -8.52 21.19 5.42
N LEU A 183 -7.72 20.16 5.19
CA LEU A 183 -7.09 19.94 3.88
C LEU A 183 -8.11 19.47 2.86
N ALA A 184 -8.41 20.32 1.89
CA ALA A 184 -9.13 19.89 0.70
C ALA A 184 -8.35 18.82 -0.07
N ARG A 185 -9.04 18.10 -0.95
CA ARG A 185 -8.39 17.15 -1.87
C ARG A 185 -7.41 17.89 -2.79
N ALA A 186 -6.17 17.47 -2.76
CA ALA A 186 -5.15 17.90 -3.73
C ALA A 186 -5.45 17.26 -5.09
N SER A 187 -5.02 17.89 -6.17
CA SER A 187 -5.15 17.32 -7.50
C SER A 187 -4.27 16.06 -7.65
N VAL A 188 -4.66 15.16 -8.55
CA VAL A 188 -3.86 13.98 -8.91
C VAL A 188 -2.42 14.36 -9.26
N ASP A 189 -2.23 15.43 -10.06
CA ASP A 189 -0.91 15.92 -10.44
C ASP A 189 -0.09 16.43 -9.25
N SER A 190 -0.72 17.13 -8.30
CA SER A 190 -0.03 17.59 -7.09
C SER A 190 0.43 16.41 -6.21
N ILE A 191 -0.39 15.35 -6.10
CA ILE A 191 -0.04 14.16 -5.35
C ILE A 191 1.13 13.42 -6.01
N TYR A 192 1.06 13.19 -7.33
CA TYR A 192 2.17 12.59 -8.05
C TYR A 192 3.45 13.45 -8.01
N GLY A 193 3.30 14.78 -8.03
CA GLY A 193 4.42 15.70 -7.82
C GLY A 193 5.11 15.49 -6.47
N GLN A 194 4.34 15.31 -5.38
CA GLN A 194 4.88 15.00 -4.08
C GLN A 194 5.53 13.61 -4.02
N ILE A 195 4.89 12.60 -4.61
CA ILE A 195 5.45 11.23 -4.71
C ILE A 195 6.82 11.26 -5.40
N LEU A 196 6.91 11.93 -6.55
CA LEU A 196 8.17 12.06 -7.30
C LEU A 196 9.22 12.84 -6.51
N SER A 197 8.83 13.90 -5.80
CA SER A 197 9.73 14.67 -4.94
C SER A 197 10.30 13.80 -3.81
N ASP A 198 9.45 13.05 -3.11
CA ASP A 198 9.85 12.15 -2.04
C ASP A 198 10.81 11.06 -2.56
N LEU A 199 10.46 10.40 -3.65
CA LEU A 199 11.26 9.29 -4.19
C LEU A 199 12.58 9.75 -4.80
N THR A 200 12.60 10.90 -5.48
CA THR A 200 13.84 11.47 -6.02
C THR A 200 14.79 11.88 -4.89
N SER A 201 14.25 12.50 -3.83
CA SER A 201 15.02 12.81 -2.63
C SER A 201 15.54 11.54 -1.96
N ALA A 202 14.70 10.51 -1.84
CA ALA A 202 15.09 9.24 -1.25
C ALA A 202 16.19 8.54 -2.07
N GLN A 203 16.05 8.48 -3.40
CA GLN A 203 17.07 7.90 -4.28
C GLN A 203 18.44 8.54 -4.12
N GLN A 204 18.49 9.87 -3.91
CA GLN A 204 19.74 10.62 -3.74
C GLN A 204 20.35 10.45 -2.34
N ASN A 205 19.56 10.13 -1.33
CA ASN A 205 19.97 10.13 0.06
C ASN A 205 20.12 8.74 0.70
N LEU A 206 19.53 7.70 0.08
CA LEU A 206 19.71 6.32 0.51
C LEU A 206 21.01 5.73 0.00
N SER A 207 21.61 4.83 0.82
CA SER A 207 22.75 4.03 0.41
C SER A 207 22.35 2.96 -0.61
N ALA A 208 23.31 2.49 -1.41
CA ALA A 208 23.15 1.28 -2.22
C ALA A 208 22.96 0.04 -1.34
N ASP A 209 23.65 -0.01 -0.19
CA ASP A 209 23.51 -1.11 0.76
C ASP A 209 22.21 -0.98 1.57
N TYR A 210 21.59 -2.11 1.89
CA TYR A 210 20.45 -2.15 2.79
C TYR A 210 20.86 -1.81 4.22
N PRO A 211 20.09 -0.96 4.94
CA PRO A 211 20.40 -0.61 6.32
C PRO A 211 20.08 -1.72 7.34
N SER A 212 19.43 -2.81 6.89
CA SER A 212 19.14 -4.00 7.67
C SER A 212 19.14 -5.24 6.78
N SER A 213 19.24 -6.43 7.36
CA SER A 213 19.01 -7.69 6.66
C SER A 213 17.57 -7.82 6.16
N GLY A 214 17.31 -8.75 5.24
CA GLY A 214 15.97 -9.15 4.79
C GLY A 214 15.28 -8.14 3.88
N HIS A 215 15.98 -7.13 3.33
CA HIS A 215 15.41 -6.10 2.45
C HIS A 215 14.20 -5.37 3.03
N ILE A 216 14.12 -5.28 4.38
CA ILE A 216 12.97 -4.71 5.11
C ILE A 216 12.99 -3.17 5.04
N ARG A 217 14.16 -2.56 5.25
CA ARG A 217 14.33 -1.12 5.23
C ARG A 217 14.83 -0.67 3.87
N PRO A 218 14.21 0.36 3.24
CA PRO A 218 14.58 0.79 1.91
C PRO A 218 16.05 1.19 1.75
N ASN A 219 16.63 0.76 0.63
CA ASN A 219 17.88 1.25 0.08
C ASN A 219 17.61 2.08 -1.20
N GLN A 220 18.66 2.52 -1.87
CA GLN A 220 18.56 3.28 -3.13
C GLN A 220 17.78 2.54 -4.22
N ALA A 221 17.94 1.21 -4.33
CA ALA A 221 17.28 0.41 -5.34
C ALA A 221 15.76 0.35 -5.11
N VAL A 222 15.29 0.34 -3.86
CA VAL A 222 13.87 0.40 -3.51
C VAL A 222 13.25 1.72 -4.01
N ALA A 223 13.90 2.86 -3.71
CA ALA A 223 13.44 4.16 -4.20
C ALA A 223 13.42 4.22 -5.73
N THR A 224 14.44 3.65 -6.40
CA THR A 224 14.55 3.61 -7.86
C THR A 224 13.47 2.71 -8.47
N ALA A 225 13.21 1.54 -7.89
CA ALA A 225 12.16 0.62 -8.34
C ALA A 225 10.75 1.22 -8.19
N LEU A 226 10.49 1.95 -7.10
CA LEU A 226 9.21 2.63 -6.95
C LEU A 226 9.09 3.85 -7.90
N LEU A 227 10.20 4.56 -8.15
CA LEU A 227 10.25 5.62 -9.19
C LEU A 227 9.90 5.06 -10.56
N SER A 228 10.43 3.90 -10.95
CA SER A 228 10.11 3.28 -12.25
C SER A 228 8.61 3.03 -12.40
N ARG A 229 7.95 2.51 -11.35
CA ARG A 229 6.49 2.31 -11.32
C ARG A 229 5.74 3.64 -11.46
N VAL A 230 6.15 4.67 -10.71
CA VAL A 230 5.50 5.99 -10.75
C VAL A 230 5.68 6.65 -12.12
N TYR A 231 6.87 6.59 -12.72
CA TYR A 231 7.12 7.11 -14.06
C TYR A 231 6.28 6.39 -15.12
N LEU A 232 6.13 5.06 -15.02
CA LEU A 232 5.25 4.27 -15.90
C LEU A 232 3.81 4.78 -15.82
N TYR A 233 3.28 4.98 -14.62
CA TYR A 233 1.92 5.47 -14.38
C TYR A 233 1.72 6.92 -14.86
N ARG A 234 2.79 7.70 -14.91
CA ARG A 234 2.79 9.06 -15.45
C ARG A 234 3.15 9.13 -16.93
N GLN A 235 3.28 7.97 -17.61
CA GLN A 235 3.66 7.87 -19.02
C GLN A 235 4.98 8.58 -19.33
N GLN A 236 5.86 8.68 -18.34
CA GLN A 236 7.22 9.20 -18.47
C GLN A 236 8.15 8.05 -18.90
N TRP A 237 7.99 7.61 -20.16
CA TRP A 237 8.52 6.35 -20.65
C TRP A 237 10.04 6.24 -20.54
N GLN A 238 10.78 7.29 -20.89
CA GLN A 238 12.23 7.27 -20.80
C GLN A 238 12.69 7.13 -19.35
N GLN A 239 12.09 7.90 -18.43
CA GLN A 239 12.43 7.82 -17.01
C GLN A 239 12.04 6.46 -16.39
N ALA A 240 10.90 5.88 -16.81
CA ALA A 240 10.49 4.55 -16.39
C ALA A 240 11.49 3.48 -16.85
N TYR A 241 11.92 3.57 -18.14
CA TYR A 241 12.94 2.69 -18.70
C TYR A 241 14.26 2.81 -17.92
N ASP A 242 14.78 4.02 -17.76
CA ASP A 242 16.08 4.27 -17.13
C ASP A 242 16.11 3.80 -15.67
N ALA A 243 15.04 4.06 -14.92
CA ALA A 243 14.92 3.62 -13.52
C ALA A 243 14.83 2.10 -13.41
N ALA A 244 13.98 1.43 -14.18
CA ALA A 244 13.86 -0.02 -14.19
C ALA A 244 15.17 -0.68 -14.65
N ASN A 245 15.80 -0.13 -15.70
CA ASN A 245 17.09 -0.59 -16.20
C ASN A 245 18.20 -0.47 -15.15
N THR A 246 18.22 0.60 -14.35
CA THR A 246 19.19 0.78 -13.26
C THR A 246 19.08 -0.36 -12.25
N VAL A 247 17.87 -0.74 -11.86
CA VAL A 247 17.64 -1.85 -10.92
C VAL A 247 18.07 -3.19 -11.53
N ILE A 248 17.64 -3.48 -12.76
CA ILE A 248 17.98 -4.73 -13.46
C ILE A 248 19.48 -4.85 -13.68
N ALA A 249 20.12 -3.79 -14.18
CA ALA A 249 21.54 -3.78 -14.51
C ALA A 249 22.46 -3.82 -13.26
N SER A 250 21.94 -3.56 -12.07
CA SER A 250 22.71 -3.71 -10.82
C SER A 250 23.20 -5.12 -10.58
N GLY A 251 22.48 -6.13 -11.11
CA GLY A 251 22.78 -7.55 -10.87
C GLY A 251 22.58 -7.99 -9.43
N SER A 252 22.00 -7.13 -8.58
CA SER A 252 21.78 -7.43 -7.15
C SER A 252 20.59 -8.36 -6.92
N TYR A 253 19.71 -8.51 -7.89
CA TYR A 253 18.49 -9.31 -7.82
C TYR A 253 18.44 -10.30 -8.97
N SER A 254 17.75 -11.43 -8.76
CA SER A 254 17.57 -12.46 -9.80
C SER A 254 16.20 -13.12 -9.66
N LEU A 255 15.61 -13.50 -10.79
CA LEU A 255 14.38 -14.29 -10.78
C LEU A 255 14.73 -15.72 -10.35
N PRO A 256 14.14 -16.25 -9.27
CA PRO A 256 14.33 -17.65 -8.90
C PRO A 256 13.72 -18.56 -9.99
N SER A 257 14.38 -19.67 -10.28
CA SER A 257 13.87 -20.63 -11.28
C SER A 257 12.59 -21.35 -10.84
N ASP A 258 12.39 -21.45 -9.53
CA ASP A 258 11.18 -22.01 -8.91
C ASP A 258 10.30 -20.86 -8.44
N PRO A 259 9.08 -20.67 -9.02
CA PRO A 259 8.15 -19.63 -8.62
C PRO A 259 7.75 -19.69 -7.13
N ASN A 260 7.84 -20.84 -6.50
CA ASN A 260 7.55 -21.01 -5.07
C ASN A 260 8.55 -20.29 -4.15
N GLN A 261 9.72 -19.88 -4.67
CA GLN A 261 10.72 -19.13 -3.91
C GLN A 261 10.50 -17.61 -3.94
N VAL A 262 9.55 -17.12 -4.74
CA VAL A 262 9.37 -15.67 -4.98
C VAL A 262 8.91 -14.94 -3.70
N PHE A 263 7.98 -15.52 -2.95
CA PHE A 263 7.33 -14.87 -1.81
C PHE A 263 7.91 -15.26 -0.44
N LEU A 264 9.03 -15.97 -0.43
CA LEU A 264 9.70 -16.39 0.80
C LEU A 264 10.63 -15.29 1.35
N ASP A 265 10.83 -15.29 2.67
CA ASP A 265 11.90 -14.51 3.29
C ASP A 265 13.24 -14.81 2.61
N GLY A 266 13.99 -13.76 2.31
CA GLY A 266 15.27 -13.85 1.61
C GLY A 266 15.16 -14.20 0.12
N SER A 267 14.01 -14.03 -0.52
CA SER A 267 13.86 -14.20 -1.97
C SER A 267 14.87 -13.35 -2.74
N THR A 268 15.56 -13.99 -3.70
CA THR A 268 16.51 -13.27 -4.58
C THR A 268 15.84 -12.27 -5.51
N GLU A 269 14.51 -12.36 -5.68
CA GLU A 269 13.71 -11.43 -6.47
C GLU A 269 13.28 -10.20 -5.68
N ALA A 270 13.30 -10.27 -4.34
CA ALA A 270 12.81 -9.21 -3.46
C ALA A 270 13.69 -7.96 -3.55
N ILE A 271 13.11 -6.86 -4.00
CA ILE A 271 13.71 -5.52 -3.89
C ILE A 271 13.26 -4.89 -2.57
N TRP A 272 12.01 -5.05 -2.19
CA TRP A 272 11.49 -4.62 -0.91
C TRP A 272 10.45 -5.62 -0.42
N GLN A 273 10.67 -6.13 0.78
CA GLN A 273 9.74 -7.04 1.45
C GLN A 273 9.57 -6.64 2.91
N LEU A 274 8.44 -7.00 3.49
CA LEU A 274 8.16 -6.77 4.90
C LEU A 274 7.79 -8.08 5.58
N PRO A 275 8.34 -8.34 6.78
CA PRO A 275 8.03 -9.56 7.50
C PRO A 275 6.55 -9.58 7.91
N ALA A 276 5.95 -10.76 7.86
CA ALA A 276 4.66 -10.98 8.46
C ALA A 276 4.80 -10.91 9.99
N THR A 277 4.20 -9.88 10.60
CA THR A 277 4.34 -9.63 12.06
C THR A 277 3.17 -10.16 12.88
N SER A 278 2.27 -10.93 12.27
CA SER A 278 1.17 -11.58 12.99
C SER A 278 1.71 -12.51 14.09
N LEU A 279 0.89 -12.80 15.10
CA LEU A 279 1.23 -13.76 16.16
C LEU A 279 1.69 -15.12 15.61
N TYR A 280 1.38 -15.42 14.36
CA TYR A 280 1.64 -16.68 13.71
C TYR A 280 2.67 -16.59 12.58
N TYR A 281 3.23 -15.39 12.28
CA TYR A 281 4.17 -15.18 11.18
C TYR A 281 3.62 -15.63 9.82
N VAL A 282 2.33 -15.41 9.58
CA VAL A 282 1.66 -15.71 8.32
C VAL A 282 1.16 -14.43 7.69
N THR A 283 1.19 -14.35 6.37
CA THR A 283 0.63 -13.22 5.64
C THR A 283 -0.90 -13.28 5.68
N GLN A 284 -1.56 -12.13 5.65
CA GLN A 284 -3.01 -12.09 5.63
C GLN A 284 -3.57 -12.64 4.31
N GLU A 285 -2.85 -12.46 3.21
CA GLU A 285 -3.20 -13.06 1.92
C GLU A 285 -3.22 -14.59 1.98
N ALA A 286 -2.24 -15.23 2.65
CA ALA A 286 -2.28 -16.66 2.87
C ALA A 286 -3.52 -17.07 3.67
N HIS A 287 -3.82 -16.32 4.74
CA HIS A 287 -4.96 -16.59 5.62
C HIS A 287 -6.31 -16.43 4.89
N ASP A 288 -6.49 -15.35 4.12
CA ASP A 288 -7.81 -15.00 3.56
C ASP A 288 -8.09 -15.72 2.24
N PHE A 289 -7.05 -15.98 1.44
CA PHE A 289 -7.20 -16.68 0.15
C PHE A 289 -7.22 -18.19 0.28
N THR A 290 -6.44 -18.77 1.21
CA THR A 290 -6.36 -20.23 1.35
C THR A 290 -7.52 -20.77 2.18
N PRO A 291 -8.32 -21.70 1.65
CA PRO A 291 -9.41 -22.31 2.40
C PRO A 291 -8.87 -23.09 3.60
N GLN A 292 -9.49 -22.90 4.77
CA GLN A 292 -9.09 -23.56 6.00
C GLN A 292 -10.08 -24.66 6.37
N PHE A 293 -9.58 -25.73 6.97
CA PHE A 293 -10.42 -26.81 7.51
C PHE A 293 -11.41 -27.45 6.54
N GLY A 294 -11.08 -27.48 5.24
CA GLY A 294 -11.95 -28.04 4.20
C GLY A 294 -13.15 -27.17 3.81
N ALA A 295 -13.14 -25.90 4.22
CA ALA A 295 -14.15 -24.92 3.78
C ALA A 295 -13.97 -24.56 2.30
N ALA A 296 -15.02 -24.01 1.69
CA ALA A 296 -14.89 -23.38 0.38
C ALA A 296 -14.01 -22.10 0.48
N PRO A 297 -13.21 -21.76 -0.54
CA PRO A 297 -12.46 -20.52 -0.56
C PRO A 297 -13.41 -19.31 -0.51
N ASN A 298 -13.05 -18.28 0.28
CA ASN A 298 -13.80 -17.02 0.28
C ASN A 298 -13.59 -16.23 -1.03
N TYR A 299 -12.45 -16.41 -1.67
CA TYR A 299 -12.08 -15.79 -2.93
C TYR A 299 -11.66 -16.88 -3.92
N ILE A 300 -12.22 -16.86 -5.10
CA ILE A 300 -11.80 -17.74 -6.19
C ILE A 300 -11.28 -16.92 -7.35
N ILE A 301 -10.37 -17.52 -8.11
CA ILE A 301 -9.87 -16.95 -9.36
C ILE A 301 -11.04 -16.85 -10.35
N ASN A 302 -11.19 -15.69 -10.96
CA ASN A 302 -12.13 -15.47 -12.03
C ASN A 302 -11.70 -16.26 -13.28
N THR A 303 -12.67 -16.79 -14.04
CA THR A 303 -12.40 -17.52 -15.30
C THR A 303 -11.57 -16.72 -16.29
N TRP A 304 -11.76 -15.39 -16.35
CA TRP A 304 -10.95 -14.50 -17.20
C TRP A 304 -9.45 -14.52 -16.87
N LEU A 305 -9.09 -14.56 -15.60
CA LEU A 305 -7.69 -14.74 -15.20
C LEU A 305 -7.26 -16.20 -15.42
N LEU A 306 -8.10 -17.16 -15.11
CA LEU A 306 -7.77 -18.58 -15.29
C LEU A 306 -7.48 -18.90 -16.76
N ASP A 307 -8.30 -18.38 -17.67
CA ASP A 307 -8.16 -18.57 -19.13
C ASP A 307 -6.97 -17.79 -19.73
N ALA A 308 -6.40 -16.81 -18.98
CA ALA A 308 -5.21 -16.09 -19.41
C ALA A 308 -3.92 -16.92 -19.25
N PHE A 309 -3.89 -17.95 -18.42
CA PHE A 309 -2.72 -18.80 -18.30
C PHE A 309 -2.57 -19.70 -19.52
N GLU A 310 -1.38 -19.69 -20.11
CA GLU A 310 -1.06 -20.49 -21.28
C GLU A 310 -0.81 -21.97 -20.90
N PRO A 311 -1.07 -22.92 -21.81
CA PRO A 311 -0.71 -24.32 -21.58
C PRO A 311 0.78 -24.49 -21.28
N GLY A 312 1.09 -25.12 -20.15
CA GLY A 312 2.47 -25.34 -19.69
C GLY A 312 3.01 -24.23 -18.79
N ASP A 313 2.21 -23.19 -18.48
CA ASP A 313 2.60 -22.19 -17.51
C ASP A 313 2.65 -22.78 -16.10
N ILE A 314 3.87 -22.90 -15.55
CA ILE A 314 4.08 -23.52 -14.23
C ILE A 314 3.48 -22.70 -13.08
N ARG A 315 3.21 -21.40 -13.28
CA ARG A 315 2.52 -20.56 -12.28
C ARG A 315 1.13 -21.09 -11.95
N THR A 316 0.47 -21.81 -12.86
CA THR A 316 -0.81 -22.47 -12.57
C THR A 316 -0.70 -23.54 -11.49
N GLN A 317 0.43 -24.23 -11.42
CA GLN A 317 0.71 -25.25 -10.41
C GLN A 317 1.23 -24.64 -9.11
N ASP A 318 2.00 -23.55 -9.24
CA ASP A 318 2.73 -22.97 -8.13
C ASP A 318 1.95 -21.85 -7.41
N TRP A 319 1.15 -21.08 -8.14
CA TRP A 319 0.48 -19.90 -7.61
C TRP A 319 -1.06 -19.97 -7.57
N LEU A 320 -1.63 -21.07 -8.07
CA LEU A 320 -3.07 -21.34 -7.94
C LEU A 320 -3.27 -22.58 -7.04
N GLY A 321 -3.99 -22.40 -5.95
CA GLY A 321 -4.52 -23.49 -5.17
C GLY A 321 -5.82 -23.99 -5.80
N GLN A 322 -6.15 -25.25 -5.56
CA GLN A 322 -7.41 -25.83 -6.03
C GLN A 322 -8.11 -26.63 -4.94
N THR A 323 -9.44 -26.64 -4.97
CA THR A 323 -10.26 -27.48 -4.12
C THR A 323 -11.54 -27.89 -4.86
N VAL A 324 -12.16 -29.00 -4.45
CA VAL A 324 -13.41 -29.47 -5.04
C VAL A 324 -14.56 -29.20 -4.07
N VAL A 325 -15.54 -28.43 -4.51
CA VAL A 325 -16.75 -28.10 -3.74
C VAL A 325 -17.97 -28.48 -4.56
N ASN A 326 -18.81 -29.37 -4.03
CA ASN A 326 -20.02 -29.87 -4.68
C ASN A 326 -19.78 -30.49 -6.10
N GLY A 327 -18.57 -30.95 -6.37
CA GLY A 327 -18.19 -31.55 -7.68
C GLY A 327 -17.51 -30.56 -8.63
N ASP A 328 -17.51 -29.29 -8.34
CA ASP A 328 -16.82 -28.26 -9.11
C ASP A 328 -15.41 -28.00 -8.56
N THR A 329 -14.42 -27.88 -9.45
CA THR A 329 -13.06 -27.48 -9.10
C THR A 329 -12.99 -25.97 -9.04
N LEU A 330 -12.66 -25.44 -7.85
CA LEU A 330 -12.46 -24.02 -7.62
C LEU A 330 -10.99 -23.73 -7.46
N TYR A 331 -10.52 -22.68 -8.11
CA TYR A 331 -9.14 -22.17 -8.00
C TYR A 331 -9.10 -20.92 -7.14
N TYR A 332 -8.07 -20.80 -6.33
CA TYR A 332 -7.86 -19.63 -5.44
C TYR A 332 -6.41 -19.15 -5.49
N PRO A 333 -6.12 -17.86 -5.15
CA PRO A 333 -4.76 -17.35 -5.10
C PRO A 333 -3.92 -18.11 -4.08
N TYR A 334 -2.72 -18.56 -4.49
CA TYR A 334 -1.83 -19.38 -3.66
C TYR A 334 -0.36 -18.98 -3.79
N LYS A 335 -0.11 -17.68 -3.98
CA LYS A 335 1.24 -17.11 -3.97
C LYS A 335 1.84 -17.15 -2.57
N TYR A 336 1.04 -16.84 -1.57
CA TYR A 336 1.32 -17.06 -0.14
C TYR A 336 0.59 -18.32 0.31
N LYS A 337 1.30 -19.21 1.01
CA LYS A 337 0.85 -20.58 1.28
C LYS A 337 0.80 -20.93 2.75
N ASN A 338 1.57 -20.19 3.56
CA ASN A 338 1.74 -20.49 4.96
C ASN A 338 0.56 -19.98 5.77
N ILE A 339 -0.31 -20.91 6.22
CA ILE A 339 -1.47 -20.62 7.07
C ILE A 339 -1.30 -21.12 8.50
N GLN A 340 -0.12 -21.68 8.84
CA GLN A 340 0.12 -22.30 10.14
C GLN A 340 1.27 -21.64 10.89
N ALA A 341 1.04 -21.35 12.14
CA ALA A 341 2.09 -20.92 13.05
C ALA A 341 3.21 -21.96 13.16
N GLY A 342 4.48 -21.48 13.13
CA GLY A 342 5.64 -22.34 13.27
C GLY A 342 5.99 -23.14 12.02
N SER A 343 5.47 -22.76 10.86
CA SER A 343 5.94 -23.29 9.59
C SER A 343 7.47 -23.10 9.45
N PRO A 344 8.20 -24.08 8.90
CA PRO A 344 9.63 -23.93 8.63
C PRO A 344 9.92 -22.93 7.50
N THR A 345 8.93 -22.62 6.67
CA THR A 345 9.02 -21.61 5.60
C THR A 345 8.40 -20.31 6.09
N ILE A 346 9.14 -19.22 5.99
CA ILE A 346 8.70 -17.87 6.33
C ILE A 346 8.38 -17.17 5.01
N GLU A 347 7.22 -16.55 4.93
CA GLU A 347 6.77 -15.73 3.81
C GLU A 347 6.71 -14.28 4.25
N ASP A 348 7.25 -13.38 3.41
CA ASP A 348 7.23 -11.95 3.63
C ASP A 348 6.34 -11.26 2.59
N TYR A 349 5.71 -10.15 2.96
CA TYR A 349 4.97 -9.31 2.02
C TYR A 349 5.91 -8.74 0.96
N MET A 350 5.77 -9.20 -0.28
CA MET A 350 6.54 -8.72 -1.41
C MET A 350 5.98 -7.39 -1.93
N ILE A 351 6.66 -6.27 -1.66
CA ILE A 351 6.19 -4.93 -2.08
C ILE A 351 6.71 -4.57 -3.46
N LEU A 352 8.00 -4.81 -3.70
CA LEU A 352 8.67 -4.56 -4.97
C LEU A 352 9.54 -5.75 -5.34
N ARG A 353 9.43 -6.24 -6.56
CA ARG A 353 10.16 -7.39 -7.05
C ARG A 353 10.68 -7.21 -8.47
N LEU A 354 11.72 -7.96 -8.81
CA LEU A 354 12.47 -7.82 -10.06
C LEU A 354 11.61 -8.06 -11.31
N ALA A 355 10.68 -9.03 -11.28
CA ALA A 355 9.82 -9.31 -12.43
C ALA A 355 9.01 -8.08 -12.84
N GLU A 356 8.51 -7.30 -11.88
CA GLU A 356 7.84 -6.04 -12.20
C GLU A 356 8.76 -5.06 -12.92
N GLN A 357 10.04 -5.00 -12.56
CA GLN A 357 10.99 -4.11 -13.22
C GLN A 357 11.23 -4.49 -14.68
N TYR A 358 11.31 -5.80 -14.99
CA TYR A 358 11.32 -6.27 -16.38
C TYR A 358 10.07 -5.86 -17.13
N LEU A 359 8.88 -6.01 -16.53
CA LEU A 359 7.61 -5.65 -17.16
C LEU A 359 7.44 -4.13 -17.34
N ILE A 360 7.95 -3.31 -16.41
CA ILE A 360 8.01 -1.84 -16.55
C ILE A 360 8.94 -1.45 -17.70
N ARG A 361 10.15 -2.04 -17.76
CA ARG A 361 11.12 -1.73 -18.83
C ARG A 361 10.61 -2.18 -20.19
N ALA A 362 9.92 -3.32 -20.25
CA ALA A 362 9.26 -3.81 -21.46
C ALA A 362 8.22 -2.82 -21.98
N GLU A 363 7.29 -2.37 -21.12
CA GLU A 363 6.25 -1.44 -21.52
C GLU A 363 6.85 -0.09 -21.97
N ALA A 364 7.78 0.46 -21.19
CA ALA A 364 8.47 1.68 -21.54
C ALA A 364 9.23 1.55 -22.89
N SER A 365 9.90 0.40 -23.13
CA SER A 365 10.57 0.12 -24.42
C SER A 365 9.59 0.08 -25.59
N ALA A 366 8.43 -0.55 -25.40
CA ALA A 366 7.39 -0.63 -26.43
C ALA A 366 6.84 0.75 -26.79
N GLU A 367 6.59 1.58 -25.78
CA GLU A 367 6.11 2.95 -25.97
C GLU A 367 7.15 3.88 -26.62
N LEU A 368 8.43 3.60 -26.40
CA LEU A 368 9.55 4.26 -27.07
C LEU A 368 9.85 3.71 -28.47
N GLY A 369 9.04 2.76 -28.98
CA GLY A 369 9.18 2.17 -30.32
C GLY A 369 10.19 1.01 -30.40
N ASN A 370 10.68 0.48 -29.27
CA ASN A 370 11.68 -0.59 -29.22
C ASN A 370 11.03 -1.95 -28.95
N GLY A 371 10.10 -2.39 -29.80
CA GLY A 371 9.32 -3.61 -29.57
C GLY A 371 10.15 -4.88 -29.41
N ALA A 372 11.30 -5.00 -30.09
CA ALA A 372 12.18 -6.15 -29.94
C ALA A 372 12.82 -6.23 -28.53
N ALA A 373 13.24 -5.09 -27.97
CA ALA A 373 13.76 -5.01 -26.62
C ALA A 373 12.66 -5.30 -25.58
N ALA A 374 11.45 -4.77 -25.82
CA ALA A 374 10.28 -5.04 -24.99
C ALA A 374 9.95 -6.53 -24.90
N LEU A 375 9.95 -7.23 -26.05
CA LEU A 375 9.73 -8.69 -26.09
C LEU A 375 10.85 -9.46 -25.42
N ALA A 376 12.10 -9.01 -25.52
CA ALA A 376 13.22 -9.64 -24.82
C ALA A 376 13.00 -9.62 -23.29
N ASP A 377 12.50 -8.52 -22.73
CA ASP A 377 12.23 -8.38 -21.30
C ASP A 377 11.09 -9.29 -20.82
N ILE A 378 9.95 -9.33 -21.50
CA ILE A 378 8.88 -10.27 -21.12
C ILE A 378 9.30 -11.71 -21.28
N ASN A 379 10.17 -12.03 -22.25
CA ASN A 379 10.67 -13.41 -22.44
C ASN A 379 11.54 -13.87 -21.28
N VAL A 380 12.17 -12.99 -20.50
CA VAL A 380 12.86 -13.36 -19.26
C VAL A 380 11.85 -13.88 -18.22
N VAL A 381 10.72 -13.19 -18.06
CA VAL A 381 9.64 -13.59 -17.13
C VAL A 381 8.97 -14.88 -17.63
N ARG A 382 8.65 -14.96 -18.92
CA ARG A 382 8.05 -16.15 -19.55
C ARG A 382 8.95 -17.39 -19.43
N ALA A 383 10.25 -17.24 -19.62
CA ALA A 383 11.20 -18.35 -19.46
C ALA A 383 11.21 -18.90 -18.03
N ARG A 384 11.14 -18.04 -17.00
CA ARG A 384 10.97 -18.45 -15.62
C ARG A 384 9.65 -19.21 -15.40
N ALA A 385 8.57 -18.79 -16.08
CA ALA A 385 7.27 -19.46 -16.05
C ALA A 385 7.20 -20.76 -16.89
N GLY A 386 8.32 -21.20 -17.47
CA GLY A 386 8.36 -22.41 -18.30
C GLY A 386 7.79 -22.24 -19.71
N LEU A 387 7.51 -21.00 -20.11
CA LEU A 387 6.85 -20.69 -21.38
C LEU A 387 7.87 -20.39 -22.50
N PRO A 388 7.51 -20.69 -23.76
CA PRO A 388 8.29 -20.25 -24.90
C PRO A 388 8.28 -18.74 -25.05
N ALA A 389 9.22 -18.20 -25.83
CA ALA A 389 9.26 -16.79 -26.15
C ALA A 389 7.95 -16.34 -26.82
N SER A 390 7.55 -15.10 -26.54
CA SER A 390 6.38 -14.47 -27.14
C SER A 390 6.50 -14.45 -28.67
N THR A 391 5.42 -14.75 -29.36
CA THR A 391 5.31 -14.70 -30.83
C THR A 391 4.75 -13.38 -31.35
N ALA A 392 4.56 -12.39 -30.49
CA ALA A 392 4.08 -11.06 -30.89
C ALA A 392 5.03 -10.43 -31.91
N ASN A 393 4.46 -9.75 -32.91
CA ASN A 393 5.26 -9.06 -33.92
C ASN A 393 5.94 -7.83 -33.32
N PRO A 394 7.28 -7.77 -33.25
CA PRO A 394 7.99 -6.62 -32.65
C PRO A 394 7.80 -5.31 -33.40
N ALA A 395 7.38 -5.35 -34.66
CA ALA A 395 7.08 -4.15 -35.46
C ALA A 395 5.68 -3.60 -35.20
N SER A 396 4.83 -4.32 -34.47
CA SER A 396 3.48 -3.89 -34.06
C SER A 396 3.46 -3.49 -32.60
N GLN A 397 3.52 -2.18 -32.32
CA GLN A 397 3.45 -1.67 -30.94
C GLN A 397 2.23 -2.23 -30.18
N THR A 398 1.06 -2.24 -30.84
CA THR A 398 -0.16 -2.79 -30.22
C THR A 398 -0.01 -4.28 -29.87
N ALA A 399 0.58 -5.10 -30.75
CA ALA A 399 0.80 -6.51 -30.44
C ALA A 399 1.78 -6.70 -29.26
N VAL A 400 2.82 -5.89 -29.20
CA VAL A 400 3.81 -5.92 -28.12
C VAL A 400 3.19 -5.48 -26.82
N LEU A 401 2.43 -4.37 -26.78
CA LEU A 401 1.74 -3.89 -25.58
C LEU A 401 0.70 -4.89 -25.09
N ASN A 402 -0.05 -5.53 -25.98
CA ASN A 402 -0.99 -6.59 -25.59
C ASN A 402 -0.26 -7.78 -24.94
N ALA A 403 0.87 -8.20 -25.48
CA ALA A 403 1.68 -9.28 -24.90
C ALA A 403 2.23 -8.89 -23.51
N ILE A 404 2.63 -7.63 -23.32
CA ILE A 404 3.10 -7.11 -22.03
C ILE A 404 1.94 -7.09 -21.02
N MET A 405 0.77 -6.57 -21.41
CA MET A 405 -0.39 -6.51 -20.50
C MET A 405 -0.88 -7.90 -20.10
N HIS A 406 -0.81 -8.86 -21.02
CA HIS A 406 -1.10 -10.26 -20.74
C HIS A 406 -0.08 -10.83 -19.72
N GLU A 407 1.22 -10.63 -19.94
CA GLU A 407 2.24 -11.12 -19.02
C GLU A 407 2.12 -10.45 -17.64
N ARG A 408 1.81 -9.14 -17.58
CA ARG A 408 1.52 -8.44 -16.32
C ARG A 408 0.32 -9.03 -15.59
N GLN A 409 -0.74 -9.41 -16.30
CA GLN A 409 -1.94 -9.99 -15.72
C GLN A 409 -1.63 -11.32 -15.02
N VAL A 410 -0.94 -12.24 -15.68
CA VAL A 410 -0.65 -13.57 -15.13
C VAL A 410 0.54 -13.58 -14.17
N GLU A 411 1.43 -12.59 -14.24
CA GLU A 411 2.57 -12.46 -13.33
C GLU A 411 2.21 -11.74 -12.02
N LEU A 412 1.46 -10.64 -12.09
CA LEU A 412 1.24 -9.72 -10.97
C LEU A 412 -0.16 -9.83 -10.35
N PHE A 413 -0.93 -10.87 -10.67
CA PHE A 413 -2.29 -11.01 -10.14
C PHE A 413 -2.29 -11.05 -8.60
N THR A 414 -3.32 -10.46 -8.01
CA THR A 414 -3.50 -10.32 -6.56
C THR A 414 -2.33 -9.68 -5.80
N GLU A 415 -1.50 -8.91 -6.48
CA GLU A 415 -0.41 -8.14 -5.86
C GLU A 415 -0.70 -6.65 -5.94
N TRP A 416 -0.84 -5.98 -4.79
CA TRP A 416 -0.87 -4.50 -4.62
C TRP A 416 -1.79 -3.74 -5.59
N GLY A 417 -2.81 -4.40 -6.16
CA GLY A 417 -3.77 -3.78 -7.06
C GLY A 417 -3.29 -3.57 -8.49
N HIS A 418 -2.19 -4.21 -8.91
CA HIS A 418 -1.59 -4.04 -10.23
C HIS A 418 -2.61 -4.11 -11.37
N ARG A 419 -3.42 -5.18 -11.43
CA ARG A 419 -4.39 -5.35 -12.53
C ARG A 419 -5.41 -4.22 -12.59
N TRP A 420 -6.03 -3.87 -11.45
CA TRP A 420 -6.98 -2.77 -11.37
C TRP A 420 -6.39 -1.44 -11.81
N TYR A 421 -5.16 -1.16 -11.38
CA TYR A 421 -4.47 0.08 -11.73
C TYR A 421 -4.04 0.06 -13.20
N ASP A 422 -3.58 -1.07 -13.73
CA ASP A 422 -3.20 -1.22 -15.14
C ASP A 422 -4.39 -0.97 -16.07
N LEU A 423 -5.54 -1.60 -15.79
CA LEU A 423 -6.76 -1.38 -16.57
C LEU A 423 -7.16 0.11 -16.64
N LYS A 424 -7.00 0.83 -15.53
CA LYS A 424 -7.34 2.26 -15.45
C LYS A 424 -6.34 3.15 -16.17
N ARG A 425 -5.03 2.98 -15.89
CA ARG A 425 -3.98 3.84 -16.45
C ARG A 425 -3.80 3.68 -17.95
N THR A 426 -4.09 2.49 -18.49
CA THR A 426 -4.03 2.20 -19.93
C THR A 426 -5.35 2.52 -20.65
N GLY A 427 -6.39 2.92 -19.93
CA GLY A 427 -7.72 3.18 -20.50
C GLY A 427 -8.49 1.92 -20.89
N MET A 428 -8.01 0.73 -20.54
CA MET A 428 -8.61 -0.56 -20.92
C MET A 428 -9.79 -0.96 -20.02
N ALA A 429 -10.00 -0.31 -18.87
CA ALA A 429 -11.03 -0.69 -17.91
C ALA A 429 -12.42 -0.83 -18.53
N ALA A 430 -12.87 0.13 -19.34
CA ALA A 430 -14.17 0.04 -19.98
C ALA A 430 -14.26 -1.12 -20.99
N ALA A 431 -13.24 -1.33 -21.80
CA ALA A 431 -13.23 -2.39 -22.82
C ALA A 431 -13.25 -3.79 -22.19
N VAL A 432 -12.45 -4.01 -21.14
CA VAL A 432 -12.37 -5.30 -20.45
C VAL A 432 -13.59 -5.51 -19.57
N LEU A 433 -13.86 -4.59 -18.66
CA LEU A 433 -14.85 -4.82 -17.60
C LEU A 433 -16.31 -4.75 -18.06
N THR A 434 -16.63 -4.01 -19.14
CA THR A 434 -18.00 -4.05 -19.71
C THR A 434 -18.31 -5.42 -20.32
N ALA A 435 -17.30 -6.08 -20.89
CA ALA A 435 -17.49 -7.43 -21.46
C ALA A 435 -17.63 -8.50 -20.38
N GLU A 436 -17.01 -8.30 -19.23
CA GLU A 436 -16.86 -9.32 -18.19
C GLU A 436 -17.81 -9.17 -17.02
N LYS A 437 -18.21 -7.94 -16.69
CA LYS A 437 -19.02 -7.64 -15.50
C LYS A 437 -20.21 -6.75 -15.82
N THR A 438 -21.38 -7.20 -15.43
CA THR A 438 -22.59 -6.38 -15.49
C THR A 438 -22.48 -5.22 -14.47
N GLY A 439 -22.83 -4.01 -14.90
CA GLY A 439 -22.87 -2.83 -14.02
C GLY A 439 -21.66 -1.93 -14.09
N TRP A 440 -20.61 -2.27 -14.88
CA TRP A 440 -19.49 -1.36 -15.08
C TRP A 440 -19.94 0.01 -15.59
N ASN A 441 -19.40 1.05 -14.99
CA ASN A 441 -19.54 2.43 -15.45
C ASN A 441 -18.26 3.20 -15.13
N ALA A 442 -18.01 4.29 -15.85
CA ALA A 442 -16.76 5.05 -15.73
C ALA A 442 -16.53 5.65 -14.33
N ASN A 443 -17.58 5.96 -13.57
CA ASN A 443 -17.45 6.49 -12.21
C ASN A 443 -16.85 5.43 -11.26
N ALA A 444 -17.11 4.14 -11.50
CA ALA A 444 -16.58 3.05 -10.70
C ALA A 444 -15.04 2.91 -10.76
N ALA A 445 -14.38 3.62 -11.69
CA ALA A 445 -12.92 3.66 -11.75
C ALA A 445 -12.26 4.25 -10.49
N LEU A 446 -12.99 5.08 -9.73
CA LEU A 446 -12.55 5.60 -8.44
C LEU A 446 -13.48 5.13 -7.33
N TYR A 447 -12.94 4.83 -6.17
CA TYR A 447 -13.75 4.46 -5.01
C TYR A 447 -14.37 5.71 -4.36
N PRO A 448 -15.53 5.57 -3.69
CA PRO A 448 -16.16 6.69 -3.00
C PRO A 448 -15.34 7.17 -1.80
N ILE A 449 -15.39 8.46 -1.52
CA ILE A 449 -14.86 9.01 -0.27
C ILE A 449 -15.79 8.58 0.87
N PRO A 450 -15.27 7.98 1.97
CA PRO A 450 -16.09 7.48 3.06
C PRO A 450 -16.95 8.58 3.70
N ILE A 451 -18.19 8.24 4.08
CA ILE A 451 -19.17 9.22 4.60
C ILE A 451 -18.67 9.95 5.85
N LEU A 452 -17.99 9.23 6.76
CA LEU A 452 -17.47 9.85 7.98
C LEU A 452 -16.46 10.95 7.67
N GLN A 453 -15.60 10.75 6.66
CA GLN A 453 -14.63 11.75 6.25
C GLN A 453 -15.29 13.00 5.63
N LEU A 454 -16.36 12.80 4.87
CA LEU A 454 -17.14 13.92 4.32
C LEU A 454 -17.92 14.69 5.40
N GLN A 455 -18.25 14.05 6.52
CA GLN A 455 -18.90 14.68 7.67
C GLN A 455 -17.91 15.43 8.53
N ASP A 456 -16.70 14.88 8.70
CA ASP A 456 -15.66 15.46 9.54
C ASP A 456 -14.97 16.66 8.86
N ASP A 457 -14.84 16.65 7.53
CA ASP A 457 -14.21 17.75 6.77
C ASP A 457 -15.11 18.24 5.63
N VAL A 458 -15.67 19.43 5.80
CA VAL A 458 -16.56 20.10 4.83
C VAL A 458 -15.87 20.47 3.51
N ASN A 459 -14.54 20.46 3.45
CA ASN A 459 -13.78 20.75 2.24
C ASN A 459 -13.62 19.52 1.34
N LEU A 460 -13.92 18.32 1.85
CA LEU A 460 -13.92 17.11 1.06
C LEU A 460 -15.16 17.05 0.17
N LYS A 461 -14.94 16.66 -1.08
CA LYS A 461 -16.00 16.44 -2.06
C LYS A 461 -15.99 15.01 -2.52
N GLN A 462 -17.18 14.44 -2.67
CA GLN A 462 -17.34 13.07 -3.16
C GLN A 462 -16.86 12.92 -4.61
N ASN A 463 -16.46 11.70 -4.97
CA ASN A 463 -16.21 11.31 -6.36
C ASN A 463 -17.53 11.26 -7.14
N PRO A 464 -17.52 11.56 -8.45
CA PRO A 464 -18.72 11.45 -9.28
C PRO A 464 -19.33 10.06 -9.22
N GLY A 465 -20.65 9.98 -9.14
CA GLY A 465 -21.41 8.72 -9.12
C GLY A 465 -21.77 8.18 -7.74
N TYR A 466 -21.36 8.86 -6.65
CA TYR A 466 -21.60 8.42 -5.27
C TYR A 466 -22.31 9.48 -4.43
#